data_1fed83abc6647cc5f34fea17a71955ee
#
_entry.id   1fed83abc6647cc5f34fea17a71955ee
#
_cell.length_a   1.000
_cell.length_b   1.000
_cell.length_c   1.000
_cell.angle_alpha   90.00
_cell.angle_beta   90.00
_cell.angle_gamma   90.00
#
_symmetry.space_group_name_H-M   'P 1'
#
loop_
_entity.id
_entity.type
_entity.pdbx_description
1 polymer ?
#
loop_
_entity_poly.entity_id
_entity_poly.type
_entity_poly.pdbx_seq_one_letter_code
_entity_poly.pdbx_strand_id
1 'polypeptide(L)'
;MRPRYSRHFVPAEAHSSLSTGQVIRMLRELKGWTQERLAERSGISATNISLLENGRVDIGKKRAVQLAEAFDVHPAIIMFPEYEAREIARVA
;
A
#
# COMPACT_ATOMS: atom_id res chain seq x y z
N MET A 1 26.41 12.26 7.32
CA MET A 1 25.99 12.33 7.91
C MET A 1 25.80 12.18 8.08
N ARG A 2 25.38 12.06 7.64
CA ARG A 2 24.74 12.09 8.07
C ARG A 2 24.27 11.51 8.14
N PRO A 3 23.95 11.54 7.71
CA PRO A 3 23.23 11.32 7.98
C PRO A 3 22.89 10.74 7.90
N ARG A 4 22.74 10.64 7.66
CA ARG A 4 22.19 10.42 7.93
C ARG A 4 21.66 10.55 7.84
N TYR A 5 21.50 10.92 7.22
CA TYR A 5 20.77 11.38 7.51
C TYR A 5 20.50 11.67 7.74
N SER A 6 20.55 11.70 7.62
CA SER A 6 20.17 12.21 8.06
C SER A 6 19.96 12.46 8.06
N ARG A 7 19.89 12.60 8.01
CA ARG A 7 19.48 13.04 8.23
C ARG A 7 19.10 13.39 7.83
N HIS A 8 19.06 13.48 7.30
CA HIS A 8 18.55 13.98 7.08
C HIS A 8 18.21 13.96 6.35
N PHE A 9 18.24 14.01 5.92
CA PHE A 9 17.78 14.04 5.49
C PHE A 9 17.26 13.83 4.89
N VAL A 10 17.11 13.96 4.67
CA VAL A 10 16.59 13.91 4.23
C VAL A 10 16.00 13.64 4.20
N PRO A 11 15.84 13.77 4.41
CA PRO A 11 14.97 13.62 4.54
C PRO A 11 13.86 13.33 4.55
N ALA A 12 13.26 13.76 5.31
CA ALA A 12 11.89 13.47 5.63
C ALA A 12 11.04 13.49 4.43
N GLU A 13 11.23 14.46 3.74
CA GLU A 13 10.50 14.53 2.54
C GLU A 13 10.92 13.49 1.60
N ALA A 14 12.10 13.11 1.74
CA ALA A 14 12.57 11.98 1.00
C ALA A 14 11.81 10.75 1.43
N HIS A 15 11.17 10.87 2.56
CA HIS A 15 10.40 9.76 3.07
C HIS A 15 8.94 10.03 2.99
N SER A 16 8.55 10.89 2.07
CA SER A 16 7.13 11.06 1.92
C SER A 16 6.57 9.68 1.66
N SER A 17 5.73 9.27 2.54
CA SER A 17 5.16 7.94 2.49
C SER A 17 4.27 7.80 1.28
N LEU A 18 4.22 6.61 0.72
CA LEU A 18 3.21 6.31 -0.26
C LEU A 18 1.86 6.31 0.42
N SER A 19 0.85 6.78 -0.28
CA SER A 19 -0.52 6.65 0.21
C SER A 19 -0.98 5.22 0.04
N THR A 20 -2.08 4.87 0.71
CA THR A 20 -2.68 3.55 0.55
C THR A 20 -2.97 3.26 -0.91
N GLY A 21 -3.53 4.23 -1.63
CA GLY A 21 -3.83 4.04 -3.05
C GLY A 21 -2.60 3.77 -3.88
N GLN A 22 -1.51 4.49 -3.57
CA GLN A 22 -0.25 4.29 -4.29
C GLN A 22 0.34 2.92 -4.00
N VAL A 23 0.23 2.45 -2.77
CA VAL A 23 0.70 1.11 -2.42
C VAL A 23 -0.09 0.05 -3.17
N ILE A 24 -1.41 0.20 -3.23
CA ILE A 24 -2.26 -0.75 -3.95
C ILE A 24 -1.85 -0.80 -5.43
N ARG A 25 -1.67 0.37 -6.03
CA ARG A 25 -1.27 0.42 -7.44
C ARG A 25 0.11 -0.21 -7.64
N MET A 26 1.05 0.11 -6.78
CA MET A 26 2.40 -0.42 -6.87
C MET A 26 2.40 -1.95 -6.79
N LEU A 27 1.70 -2.50 -5.81
CA LEU A 27 1.63 -3.96 -5.66
C LEU A 27 0.96 -4.60 -6.86
N ARG A 28 -0.11 -3.97 -7.38
CA ARG A 28 -0.80 -4.48 -8.55
C ARG A 28 0.13 -4.51 -9.76
N GLU A 29 0.86 -3.42 -9.97
CA GLU A 29 1.76 -3.32 -11.11
C GLU A 29 2.93 -4.29 -10.98
N LEU A 30 3.42 -4.51 -9.77
CA LEU A 30 4.47 -5.49 -9.55
C LEU A 30 4.01 -6.90 -9.90
N LYS A 31 2.73 -7.20 -9.71
CA LYS A 31 2.17 -8.49 -10.09
C LYS A 31 1.87 -8.56 -11.60
N GLY A 32 1.94 -7.45 -12.30
CA GLY A 32 1.57 -7.40 -13.70
C GLY A 32 0.08 -7.48 -13.94
N TRP A 33 -0.73 -7.05 -12.97
CA TRP A 33 -2.18 -7.17 -13.04
C TRP A 33 -2.83 -5.88 -13.49
N THR A 34 -3.92 -6.01 -14.26
CA THR A 34 -4.84 -4.89 -14.51
C THR A 34 -5.72 -4.70 -13.29
N GLN A 35 -6.44 -3.58 -13.25
CA GLN A 35 -7.43 -3.37 -12.19
C GLN A 35 -8.51 -4.46 -12.22
N GLU A 36 -8.88 -4.91 -13.41
CA GLU A 36 -9.85 -5.99 -13.57
C GLU A 36 -9.32 -7.30 -13.00
N ARG A 37 -8.04 -7.56 -13.20
CA ARG A 37 -7.44 -8.79 -12.65
C ARG A 37 -7.41 -8.73 -11.14
N LEU A 38 -7.06 -7.58 -10.59
CA LEU A 38 -7.08 -7.41 -9.14
C LEU A 38 -8.51 -7.56 -8.60
N ALA A 39 -9.49 -7.05 -9.34
CA ALA A 39 -10.89 -7.22 -8.94
C ALA A 39 -11.24 -8.70 -8.83
N GLU A 40 -10.85 -9.50 -9.81
CA GLU A 40 -11.09 -10.94 -9.77
C GLU A 40 -10.42 -11.59 -8.59
N ARG A 41 -9.19 -11.18 -8.28
CA ARG A 41 -8.42 -11.80 -7.23
C ARG A 41 -8.87 -11.38 -5.84
N SER A 42 -9.39 -10.18 -5.70
CA SER A 42 -9.70 -9.62 -4.38
C SER A 42 -11.19 -9.69 -4.03
N GLY A 43 -12.04 -9.81 -5.03
CA GLY A 43 -13.47 -9.72 -4.81
C GLY A 43 -13.98 -8.30 -4.69
N ILE A 44 -13.13 -7.31 -4.99
CA ILE A 44 -13.50 -5.89 -4.98
C ILE A 44 -13.68 -5.45 -6.42
N SER A 45 -14.73 -4.68 -6.70
CA SER A 45 -14.98 -4.26 -8.09
C SER A 45 -13.85 -3.40 -8.62
N ALA A 46 -13.63 -3.45 -9.93
CA ALA A 46 -12.60 -2.64 -10.57
C ALA A 46 -12.85 -1.15 -10.36
N THR A 47 -14.13 -0.74 -10.34
CA THR A 47 -14.47 0.65 -10.06
C THR A 47 -14.00 1.05 -8.67
N ASN A 48 -14.23 0.22 -7.67
CA ASN A 48 -13.81 0.52 -6.31
C ASN A 48 -12.28 0.51 -6.20
N ILE A 49 -11.62 -0.41 -6.90
CA ILE A 49 -10.15 -0.42 -6.93
C ILE A 49 -9.62 0.88 -7.50
N SER A 50 -10.23 1.37 -8.59
CA SER A 50 -9.82 2.64 -9.18
C SER A 50 -10.00 3.79 -8.20
N LEU A 51 -11.11 3.83 -7.49
CA LEU A 51 -11.37 4.86 -6.49
C LEU A 51 -10.33 4.80 -5.36
N LEU A 52 -9.99 3.60 -4.91
CA LEU A 52 -8.99 3.41 -3.86
C LEU A 52 -7.60 3.86 -4.34
N GLU A 53 -7.23 3.47 -5.56
CA GLU A 53 -5.91 3.82 -6.10
C GLU A 53 -5.76 5.32 -6.28
N ASN A 54 -6.85 6.01 -6.58
CA ASN A 54 -6.81 7.45 -6.81
C ASN A 54 -7.10 8.27 -5.55
N GLY A 55 -7.23 7.61 -4.40
CA GLY A 55 -7.43 8.31 -3.15
C GLY A 55 -8.79 8.95 -3.01
N ARG A 56 -9.77 8.49 -3.78
CA ARG A 56 -11.11 9.06 -3.74
C ARG A 56 -11.95 8.50 -2.61
N VAL A 57 -11.57 7.37 -2.05
CA VAL A 57 -12.25 6.77 -0.91
C VAL A 57 -11.18 6.22 0.02
N ASP A 58 -11.49 6.16 1.30
CA ASP A 58 -10.61 5.55 2.29
C ASP A 58 -10.85 4.05 2.30
N ILE A 59 -9.81 3.31 2.64
CA ILE A 59 -9.94 1.88 2.72
C ILE A 59 -10.37 1.47 4.11
N GLY A 60 -11.36 0.59 4.18
CA GLY A 60 -11.77 -0.01 5.43
C GLY A 60 -11.00 -1.30 5.68
N LYS A 61 -11.17 -1.80 6.90
CA LYS A 61 -10.43 -2.98 7.33
C LYS A 61 -10.72 -4.20 6.45
N LYS A 62 -11.98 -4.40 6.10
CA LYS A 62 -12.37 -5.56 5.30
C LYS A 62 -11.69 -5.56 3.94
N ARG A 63 -11.70 -4.41 3.26
CA ARG A 63 -11.08 -4.33 1.93
C ARG A 63 -9.57 -4.43 2.02
N ALA A 64 -8.97 -3.90 3.10
CA ALA A 64 -7.54 -4.04 3.28
C ALA A 64 -7.15 -5.52 3.39
N VAL A 65 -7.93 -6.30 4.11
CA VAL A 65 -7.67 -7.73 4.24
C VAL A 65 -7.86 -8.43 2.90
N GLN A 66 -8.92 -8.09 2.17
CA GLN A 66 -9.16 -8.69 0.85
C GLN A 66 -8.01 -8.42 -0.11
N LEU A 67 -7.51 -7.18 -0.14
CA LEU A 67 -6.39 -6.83 -1.01
C LEU A 67 -5.11 -7.51 -0.56
N ALA A 68 -4.87 -7.52 0.76
CA ALA A 68 -3.67 -8.16 1.30
C ALA A 68 -3.63 -9.63 0.94
N GLU A 69 -4.77 -10.32 1.02
CA GLU A 69 -4.82 -11.72 0.65
C GLU A 69 -4.55 -11.91 -0.84
N ALA A 70 -5.12 -11.03 -1.66
CA ALA A 70 -4.90 -11.11 -3.10
C ALA A 70 -3.41 -10.91 -3.45
N PHE A 71 -2.75 -10.00 -2.75
CA PHE A 71 -1.34 -9.70 -2.99
C PHE A 71 -0.39 -10.62 -2.22
N ASP A 72 -0.92 -11.40 -1.29
CA ASP A 72 -0.11 -12.25 -0.41
C ASP A 72 0.85 -11.42 0.44
N VAL A 73 0.32 -10.37 1.06
CA VAL A 73 1.09 -9.51 1.97
C VAL A 73 0.29 -9.31 3.24
N HIS A 74 0.96 -8.80 4.27
CA HIS A 74 0.29 -8.48 5.53
C HIS A 74 -0.61 -7.26 5.33
N PRO A 75 -1.83 -7.27 5.87
CA PRO A 75 -2.75 -6.15 5.71
C PRO A 75 -2.19 -4.81 6.18
N ALA A 76 -1.29 -4.81 7.15
CA ALA A 76 -0.70 -3.58 7.67
C ALA A 76 0.06 -2.81 6.58
N ILE A 77 0.59 -3.50 5.58
CA ILE A 77 1.29 -2.84 4.48
C ILE A 77 0.35 -1.92 3.72
N ILE A 78 -0.91 -2.29 3.64
CA ILE A 78 -1.93 -1.51 2.94
C ILE A 78 -2.53 -0.46 3.86
N MET A 79 -2.82 -0.83 5.11
CA MET A 79 -3.48 0.09 6.04
C MET A 79 -2.55 1.15 6.62
N PHE A 80 -1.27 0.82 6.75
CA PHE A 80 -0.29 1.71 7.37
C PHE A 80 0.92 1.86 6.45
N PRO A 81 0.73 2.45 5.26
CA PRO A 81 1.80 2.52 4.26
C PRO A 81 2.98 3.39 4.71
N GLU A 82 2.78 4.20 5.74
CA GLU A 82 3.85 5.05 6.24
C GLU A 82 4.90 4.29 7.05
N TYR A 83 4.62 3.03 7.41
CA TYR A 83 5.59 2.24 8.18
C TYR A 83 6.41 1.36 7.25
N GLU A 84 7.68 1.18 7.62
CA GLU A 84 8.52 0.23 6.90
C GLU A 84 8.13 -1.19 7.26
N ALA A 85 8.36 -2.09 6.31
CA ALA A 85 7.96 -3.48 6.50
C ALA A 85 8.58 -4.11 7.75
N ARG A 86 9.85 -3.78 8.06
CA ARG A 86 10.50 -4.35 9.24
C ARG A 86 9.86 -3.85 10.53
N GLU A 87 9.35 -2.63 10.53
CA GLU A 87 8.66 -2.10 11.70
C GLU A 87 7.34 -2.80 11.91
N ILE A 88 6.64 -3.07 10.81
CA ILE A 88 5.40 -3.81 10.88
C ILE A 88 5.65 -5.22 11.39
N ALA A 89 6.72 -5.85 10.90
CA ALA A 89 7.07 -7.21 11.31
C ALA A 89 7.38 -7.27 12.81
N ARG A 90 7.98 -6.21 13.37
CA ARG A 90 8.31 -6.21 14.79
C ARG A 90 7.09 -6.17 15.69
N VAL A 91 6.04 -5.49 15.24
CA VAL A 91 4.85 -5.34 16.08
C VAL A 91 3.78 -6.37 15.77
N ALA A 92 3.93 -7.05 14.67
CA ALA A 92 2.98 -8.09 14.31
C ALA A 92 3.37 -9.40 14.96
#